data_fedd47140c2b5e925bc9f66cef8a156c
#
_entry.id   fedd47140c2b5e925bc9f66cef8a156c
#
_cell.length_a   1.000
_cell.length_b   1.000
_cell.length_c   1.000
_cell.angle_alpha   90.00
_cell.angle_beta   90.00
_cell.angle_gamma   90.00
#
_symmetry.space_group_name_H-M   'P 1'
#
loop_
_entity.id
_entity.type
_entity.pdbx_description
1 polymer ?
#
loop_
_entity_poly.entity_id
_entity_poly.type
_entity_poly.pdbx_seq_one_letter_code
_entity_poly.pdbx_strand_id
1 'polypeptide(L)'
;GSAEQILTESITPYLAQYTGSLFERMVIDLLFYLNGAGKLPFHCVFSSVKRWWHKGEEIDIVGISETDSSVLFCEVKWQDNVNGKKVAFDLKHKAGLITWKEKKRNEMFMIIARSFSSVGDEKNVLFMDLDMLEKLVYS
;
A
#
# COMPACT_ATOMS: atom_id res chain seq x y z
N GLY A 1 -14.43 -13.72 -4.20
CA GLY A 1 -13.07 -14.04 -3.80
C GLY A 1 -12.76 -13.62 -2.37
N SER A 2 -11.53 -13.77 -1.94
CA SER A 2 -11.15 -13.48 -0.55
C SER A 2 -11.31 -12.00 -0.18
N ALA A 3 -11.07 -11.08 -1.11
CA ALA A 3 -11.27 -9.66 -0.86
C ALA A 3 -12.74 -9.31 -0.63
N GLU A 4 -13.63 -9.90 -1.41
CA GLU A 4 -15.07 -9.69 -1.26
C GLU A 4 -15.59 -10.26 0.07
N GLN A 5 -15.06 -11.40 0.49
CA GLN A 5 -15.38 -11.99 1.77
C GLN A 5 -14.98 -11.08 2.93
N ILE A 6 -13.80 -10.47 2.85
CA ILE A 6 -13.34 -9.48 3.83
C ILE A 6 -14.28 -8.29 3.89
N LEU A 7 -14.81 -7.83 2.74
CA LEU A 7 -15.71 -6.70 2.68
C LEU A 7 -17.06 -6.95 3.38
N THR A 8 -17.51 -8.20 3.48
CA THR A 8 -18.79 -8.54 4.13
C THR A 8 -18.67 -8.77 5.62
N GLU A 9 -17.45 -8.84 6.17
CA GLU A 9 -17.18 -9.09 7.58
C GLU A 9 -16.32 -7.96 8.14
N SER A 10 -16.14 -7.90 9.47
CA SER A 10 -15.21 -6.96 10.06
C SER A 10 -13.79 -7.31 9.63
N ILE A 11 -13.12 -6.39 8.94
CA ILE A 11 -11.81 -6.63 8.37
C ILE A 11 -10.73 -6.81 9.46
N THR A 12 -10.78 -6.00 10.52
CA THR A 12 -9.74 -6.02 11.57
C THR A 12 -9.64 -7.36 12.28
N PRO A 13 -10.75 -7.93 12.84
CA PRO A 13 -10.68 -9.25 13.45
C PRO A 13 -10.33 -10.35 12.46
N TYR A 14 -10.79 -10.24 11.22
CA TYR A 14 -10.52 -11.23 10.19
C TYR A 14 -9.03 -11.30 9.86
N LEU A 15 -8.40 -10.16 9.61
CA LEU A 15 -6.97 -10.10 9.29
C LEU A 15 -6.08 -10.44 10.47
N ALA A 16 -6.52 -10.17 11.70
CA ALA A 16 -5.72 -10.41 12.90
C ALA A 16 -5.39 -11.89 13.13
N GLN A 17 -6.13 -12.82 12.52
CA GLN A 17 -5.86 -14.25 12.63
C GLN A 17 -4.78 -14.74 11.66
N TYR A 18 -4.39 -13.95 10.68
CA TYR A 18 -3.35 -14.34 9.73
C TYR A 18 -1.98 -13.90 10.25
N THR A 19 -0.95 -14.63 9.82
CA THR A 19 0.44 -14.30 10.16
C THR A 19 1.16 -13.73 8.95
N GLY A 20 2.17 -12.93 9.20
CA GLY A 20 3.16 -12.41 8.27
C GLY A 20 2.76 -12.39 6.79
N SER A 21 3.23 -13.36 6.05
CA SER A 21 3.04 -13.41 4.60
C SER A 21 1.58 -13.55 4.17
N LEU A 22 0.75 -14.24 4.95
CA LEU A 22 -0.68 -14.34 4.64
C LEU A 22 -1.39 -13.00 4.81
N PHE A 23 -1.07 -12.27 5.87
CA PHE A 23 -1.60 -10.92 6.07
C PHE A 23 -1.23 -10.02 4.90
N GLU A 24 0.04 -9.98 4.55
CA GLU A 24 0.53 -9.13 3.48
C GLU A 24 -0.17 -9.46 2.16
N ARG A 25 -0.33 -10.75 1.87
CA ARG A 25 -1.01 -11.21 0.67
C ARG A 25 -2.48 -10.80 0.64
N MET A 26 -3.17 -10.94 1.77
CA MET A 26 -4.58 -10.54 1.87
C MET A 26 -4.75 -9.04 1.68
N VAL A 27 -3.85 -8.23 2.25
CA VAL A 27 -3.88 -6.79 2.08
C VAL A 27 -3.60 -6.42 0.62
N ILE A 28 -2.64 -7.07 -0.01
CA ILE A 28 -2.34 -6.84 -1.43
C ILE A 28 -3.57 -7.11 -2.30
N ASP A 29 -4.24 -8.25 -2.08
CA ASP A 29 -5.47 -8.60 -2.80
C ASP A 29 -6.55 -7.55 -2.59
N LEU A 30 -6.70 -7.09 -1.35
CA LEU A 30 -7.68 -6.05 -1.01
C LEU A 30 -7.37 -4.74 -1.74
N LEU A 31 -6.10 -4.36 -1.82
CA LEU A 31 -5.71 -3.13 -2.53
C LEU A 31 -5.99 -3.24 -4.03
N PHE A 32 -5.79 -4.39 -4.64
CA PHE A 32 -6.20 -4.61 -6.03
C PHE A 32 -7.69 -4.37 -6.21
N TYR A 33 -8.50 -4.93 -5.31
CA TYR A 33 -9.94 -4.74 -5.35
C TYR A 33 -10.32 -3.27 -5.20
N LEU A 34 -9.76 -2.59 -4.20
CA LEU A 34 -10.07 -1.18 -3.93
C LEU A 34 -9.65 -0.28 -5.09
N ASN A 35 -8.53 -0.59 -5.73
CA ASN A 35 -8.11 0.14 -6.92
C ASN A 35 -9.14 0.01 -8.06
N GLY A 36 -9.57 -1.21 -8.34
CA GLY A 36 -10.56 -1.44 -9.38
C GLY A 36 -11.92 -0.81 -9.09
N ALA A 37 -12.28 -0.69 -7.81
CA ALA A 37 -13.52 -0.05 -7.37
C ALA A 37 -13.41 1.47 -7.26
N GLY A 38 -12.22 2.05 -7.50
CA GLY A 38 -11.99 3.49 -7.36
C GLY A 38 -12.03 3.96 -5.91
N LYS A 39 -11.75 3.09 -4.95
CA LYS A 39 -11.85 3.39 -3.51
C LYS A 39 -10.52 3.73 -2.85
N LEU A 40 -9.40 3.68 -3.55
CA LEU A 40 -8.13 4.10 -2.97
C LEU A 40 -8.15 5.61 -2.71
N PRO A 41 -7.45 6.08 -1.65
CA PRO A 41 -7.48 7.49 -1.27
C PRO A 41 -6.56 8.35 -2.15
N PHE A 42 -6.63 8.14 -3.45
CA PHE A 42 -5.84 8.86 -4.45
C PHE A 42 -6.78 9.35 -5.55
N HIS A 43 -6.36 10.39 -6.24
CA HIS A 43 -7.17 11.03 -7.29
C HIS A 43 -7.21 10.25 -8.61
N CYS A 44 -6.49 9.15 -8.71
CA CYS A 44 -6.43 8.35 -9.93
C CYS A 44 -6.64 6.87 -9.62
N VAL A 45 -7.02 6.10 -10.63
CA VAL A 45 -7.06 4.65 -10.61
C VAL A 45 -5.84 4.15 -11.36
N PHE A 46 -5.10 3.22 -10.77
CA PHE A 46 -3.89 2.69 -11.39
C PHE A 46 -4.25 1.63 -12.42
N SER A 47 -3.71 1.78 -13.63
CA SER A 47 -3.95 0.86 -14.74
C SER A 47 -3.11 -0.40 -14.64
N SER A 48 -2.00 -0.34 -13.92
CA SER A 48 -1.13 -1.49 -13.69
C SER A 48 -0.74 -1.49 -12.21
N VAL A 49 -0.94 -2.62 -11.53
CA VAL A 49 -0.60 -2.79 -10.12
C VAL A 49 0.09 -4.14 -9.99
N LYS A 50 1.33 -4.16 -9.50
CA LYS A 50 2.09 -5.41 -9.36
C LYS A 50 3.26 -5.26 -8.39
N ARG A 51 3.80 -6.41 -7.94
CA ARG A 51 5.01 -6.48 -7.15
C ARG A 51 6.21 -6.17 -8.04
N TRP A 52 7.25 -5.58 -7.44
CA TRP A 52 8.47 -5.21 -8.15
C TRP A 52 9.70 -5.79 -7.48
N TRP A 53 10.66 -6.23 -8.30
CA TRP A 53 11.97 -6.74 -7.85
C TRP A 53 13.08 -6.13 -8.69
N HIS A 54 14.19 -5.86 -8.03
CA HIS A 54 15.41 -5.48 -8.73
C HIS A 54 16.63 -5.70 -7.82
N LYS A 55 17.55 -6.57 -8.22
CA LYS A 55 18.82 -6.82 -7.53
C LYS A 55 18.67 -7.07 -6.02
N GLY A 56 17.75 -7.95 -5.64
CA GLY A 56 17.50 -8.30 -4.25
C GLY A 56 16.61 -7.32 -3.50
N GLU A 57 16.26 -6.20 -4.09
CA GLU A 57 15.30 -5.26 -3.53
C GLU A 57 13.90 -5.57 -4.05
N GLU A 58 12.88 -5.41 -3.20
CA GLU A 58 11.49 -5.58 -3.63
C GLU A 58 10.60 -4.50 -3.04
N ILE A 59 9.52 -4.21 -3.77
CA ILE A 59 8.43 -3.36 -3.30
C ILE A 59 7.17 -4.19 -3.42
N ASP A 60 6.37 -4.22 -2.34
CA ASP A 60 5.19 -5.07 -2.29
C ASP A 60 4.18 -4.74 -3.38
N ILE A 61 3.94 -3.45 -3.62
CA ILE A 61 3.04 -3.00 -4.68
C ILE A 61 3.62 -1.77 -5.36
N VAL A 62 3.62 -1.79 -6.69
CA VAL A 62 3.86 -0.61 -7.52
C VAL A 62 2.65 -0.45 -8.42
N GLY A 63 1.96 0.67 -8.29
CA GLY A 63 0.80 1.02 -9.10
C GLY A 63 1.15 2.15 -10.07
N ILE A 64 0.80 2.01 -11.33
CA ILE A 64 1.11 2.99 -12.36
C ILE A 64 -0.17 3.50 -13.00
N SER A 65 -0.27 4.82 -13.13
CA SER A 65 -1.29 5.49 -13.94
C SER A 65 -0.59 6.25 -15.06
N GLU A 66 -0.66 5.71 -16.26
CA GLU A 66 -0.07 6.35 -17.46
C GLU A 66 -0.73 7.69 -17.73
N THR A 67 -2.05 7.75 -17.62
CA THR A 67 -2.84 8.95 -17.90
C THR A 67 -2.41 10.12 -17.02
N ASP A 68 -2.17 9.86 -15.73
CA ASP A 68 -1.84 10.90 -14.75
C ASP A 68 -0.34 11.04 -14.53
N SER A 69 0.48 10.23 -15.19
CA SER A 69 1.92 10.15 -14.94
C SER A 69 2.22 9.99 -13.46
N SER A 70 1.44 9.14 -12.79
CA SER A 70 1.51 8.91 -11.35
C SER A 70 1.94 7.49 -11.04
N VAL A 71 2.68 7.33 -9.96
CA VAL A 71 3.11 6.02 -9.46
C VAL A 71 2.89 5.95 -7.96
N LEU A 72 2.36 4.81 -7.52
CA LEU A 72 2.19 4.47 -6.11
C LEU A 72 3.19 3.40 -5.73
N PHE A 73 3.92 3.65 -4.65
CA PHE A 73 4.79 2.65 -4.02
C PHE A 73 4.19 2.29 -2.67
N CYS A 74 3.98 1.01 -2.41
CA CYS A 74 3.33 0.56 -1.18
C CYS A 74 4.11 -0.57 -0.52
N GLU A 75 4.31 -0.45 0.80
CA GLU A 75 4.88 -1.50 1.65
C GLU A 75 3.85 -1.92 2.70
N VAL A 76 3.77 -3.23 2.93
CA VAL A 76 2.84 -3.83 3.88
C VAL A 76 3.65 -4.55 4.95
N LYS A 77 3.43 -4.21 6.22
CA LYS A 77 4.13 -4.81 7.38
C LYS A 77 3.13 -5.40 8.36
N TRP A 78 3.22 -6.71 8.59
CA TRP A 78 2.41 -7.38 9.63
C TRP A 78 3.10 -7.24 10.98
N GLN A 79 3.11 -6.02 11.54
CA GLN A 79 3.77 -5.73 12.80
C GLN A 79 3.02 -4.63 13.54
N ASP A 80 3.15 -4.65 14.87
CA ASP A 80 2.73 -3.56 15.73
C ASP A 80 3.88 -2.57 15.93
N ASN A 81 3.55 -1.33 16.23
CA ASN A 81 4.50 -0.29 16.58
C ASN A 81 5.59 -0.09 15.52
N VAL A 82 5.20 -0.14 14.26
CA VAL A 82 6.13 0.05 13.14
C VAL A 82 6.65 1.49 13.13
N ASN A 83 7.96 1.63 12.96
CA ASN A 83 8.55 2.95 12.70
C ASN A 83 8.26 3.36 11.27
N GLY A 84 7.13 4.06 11.08
CA GLY A 84 6.65 4.44 9.76
C GLY A 84 7.62 5.33 9.01
N LYS A 85 8.28 6.26 9.72
CA LYS A 85 9.26 7.16 9.09
C LYS A 85 10.42 6.38 8.47
N LYS A 86 10.90 5.35 9.17
CA LYS A 86 11.99 4.52 8.67
C LYS A 86 11.54 3.71 7.44
N VAL A 87 10.36 3.10 7.50
CA VAL A 87 9.82 2.33 6.37
C VAL A 87 9.64 3.23 5.16
N ALA A 88 9.12 4.43 5.36
CA ALA A 88 8.96 5.40 4.28
C ALA A 88 10.30 5.80 3.67
N PHE A 89 11.30 6.03 4.50
CA PHE A 89 12.65 6.36 4.04
C PHE A 89 13.23 5.24 3.16
N ASP A 90 13.14 3.98 3.64
CA ASP A 90 13.63 2.84 2.90
C ASP A 90 12.87 2.64 1.58
N LEU A 91 11.55 2.85 1.61
CA LEU A 91 10.71 2.73 0.42
C LEU A 91 11.07 3.79 -0.63
N LYS A 92 11.37 5.00 -0.21
CA LYS A 92 11.81 6.05 -1.13
C LYS A 92 13.13 5.72 -1.80
N HIS A 93 14.05 5.07 -1.10
CA HIS A 93 15.28 4.58 -1.69
C HIS A 93 15.01 3.54 -2.78
N LYS A 94 14.14 2.58 -2.51
CA LYS A 94 13.75 1.58 -3.50
C LYS A 94 13.07 2.21 -4.71
N ALA A 95 12.21 3.18 -4.47
CA ALA A 95 11.50 3.90 -5.53
C ALA A 95 12.48 4.57 -6.49
N GLY A 96 13.60 5.07 -5.99
CA GLY A 96 14.64 5.66 -6.81
C GLY A 96 15.30 4.70 -7.79
N LEU A 97 15.13 3.39 -7.61
CA LEU A 97 15.64 2.39 -8.54
C LEU A 97 14.70 2.16 -9.72
N ILE A 98 13.48 2.65 -9.66
CA ILE A 98 12.48 2.49 -10.71
C ILE A 98 12.59 3.65 -11.68
N THR A 99 12.90 3.35 -12.94
CA THR A 99 13.22 4.37 -13.95
C THR A 99 12.02 4.86 -14.75
N TRP A 100 10.84 4.26 -14.57
CA TRP A 100 9.63 4.67 -15.30
C TRP A 100 9.34 6.16 -15.05
N LYS A 101 9.41 6.99 -16.08
CA LYS A 101 9.17 8.44 -16.03
C LYS A 101 9.85 9.13 -14.85
N GLU A 102 11.04 8.71 -14.48
CA GLU A 102 11.68 9.08 -13.21
C GLU A 102 11.82 10.58 -12.93
N LYS A 103 11.84 11.40 -13.97
CA LYS A 103 11.96 12.86 -13.83
C LYS A 103 10.65 13.61 -14.02
N LYS A 104 9.56 12.92 -14.37
CA LYS A 104 8.30 13.56 -14.74
C LYS A 104 7.08 12.88 -14.14
N ARG A 105 7.28 12.08 -13.10
CA ARG A 105 6.19 11.34 -12.45
C ARG A 105 5.78 11.98 -11.14
N ASN A 106 4.50 11.83 -10.81
CA ASN A 106 4.00 12.15 -9.47
C ASN A 106 4.13 10.90 -8.62
N GLU A 107 4.84 10.98 -7.51
CA GLU A 107 5.09 9.85 -6.63
C GLU A 107 4.18 9.90 -5.42
N MET A 108 3.54 8.77 -5.10
CA MET A 108 2.75 8.58 -3.90
C MET A 108 3.27 7.35 -3.18
N PHE A 109 3.30 7.41 -1.85
CA PHE A 109 3.80 6.33 -1.01
C PHE A 109 2.74 5.94 0.00
N MET A 110 2.58 4.65 0.24
CA MET A 110 1.65 4.15 1.23
C MET A 110 2.31 3.04 2.04
N ILE A 111 2.28 3.20 3.35
CA ILE A 111 2.77 2.19 4.28
C ILE A 111 1.60 1.67 5.09
N ILE A 112 1.41 0.35 5.09
CA ILE A 112 0.33 -0.31 5.82
C ILE A 112 0.95 -1.19 6.89
N ALA A 113 0.46 -1.07 8.13
CA ALA A 113 0.90 -1.87 9.26
C ALA A 113 -0.26 -2.11 10.22
N ARG A 114 -0.08 -3.00 11.19
CA ARG A 114 -1.09 -3.17 12.25
C ARG A 114 -1.20 -1.91 13.10
N SER A 115 -0.07 -1.33 13.45
CA SER A 115 -0.01 -0.05 14.16
C SER A 115 1.36 0.60 13.94
N PHE A 116 1.46 1.88 14.25
CA PHE A 116 2.68 2.66 14.09
C PHE A 116 3.14 3.25 15.40
N SER A 117 4.45 3.24 15.66
CA SER A 117 5.07 3.98 16.76
C SER A 117 5.41 5.41 16.33
N SER A 118 5.66 5.63 15.04
CA SER A 118 5.91 6.95 14.49
C SER A 118 5.42 7.05 13.06
N VAL A 119 4.94 8.23 12.68
CA VAL A 119 4.52 8.54 11.31
C VAL A 119 5.08 9.90 10.94
N GLY A 120 5.22 10.14 9.64
CA GLY A 120 5.62 11.45 9.12
C GLY A 120 4.42 12.27 8.69
N ASP A 121 4.69 13.50 8.26
CA ASP A 121 3.68 14.46 7.82
C ASP A 121 3.86 14.89 6.36
N GLU A 122 4.65 14.17 5.58
CA GLU A 122 4.84 14.46 4.17
C GLU A 122 3.53 14.24 3.41
N LYS A 123 3.19 15.15 2.51
CA LYS A 123 1.90 15.15 1.80
C LYS A 123 1.69 13.93 0.90
N ASN A 124 2.77 13.40 0.36
CA ASN A 124 2.71 12.28 -0.58
C ASN A 124 2.94 10.92 0.08
N VAL A 125 2.98 10.86 1.41
CA VAL A 125 3.16 9.62 2.17
C VAL A 125 1.96 9.38 3.05
N LEU A 126 1.25 8.28 2.82
CA LEU A 126 0.09 7.87 3.60
C LEU A 126 0.46 6.70 4.49
N PHE A 127 0.22 6.85 5.79
CA PHE A 127 0.38 5.77 6.78
C PHE A 127 -1.00 5.24 7.14
N MET A 128 -1.22 3.95 6.94
CA MET A 128 -2.53 3.34 7.13
C MET A 128 -2.43 2.13 8.05
N ASP A 129 -3.09 2.21 9.21
CA ASP A 129 -3.23 1.07 10.10
C ASP A 129 -4.49 0.27 9.75
N LEU A 130 -4.77 -0.78 10.51
CA LEU A 130 -5.93 -1.64 10.24
C LEU A 130 -7.26 -0.89 10.38
N ASP A 131 -7.38 0.01 11.35
CA ASP A 131 -8.61 0.78 11.53
C ASP A 131 -8.88 1.70 10.33
N MET A 132 -7.85 2.34 9.82
CA MET A 132 -7.96 3.19 8.63
C MET A 132 -8.30 2.38 7.39
N LEU A 133 -7.70 1.20 7.25
CA LEU A 133 -7.98 0.29 6.14
C LEU A 133 -9.44 -0.17 6.18
N GLU A 134 -9.95 -0.50 7.35
CA GLU A 134 -11.35 -0.89 7.54
C GLU A 134 -12.29 0.26 7.14
N LYS A 135 -11.99 1.47 7.57
CA LYS A 135 -12.80 2.65 7.20
C LYS A 135 -12.81 2.88 5.69
N LEU A 136 -11.69 2.65 5.03
CA LEU A 136 -11.58 2.79 3.58
C LEU A 136 -12.48 1.79 2.87
N VAL A 137 -12.50 0.55 3.34
CA VAL A 137 -13.32 -0.53 2.77
C VAL A 137 -14.81 -0.20 2.85
N TYR A 138 -15.25 0.38 3.96
CA TYR A 138 -16.68 0.66 4.21
C TYR A 138 -17.08 2.11 3.92
N SER A 139 -16.21 2.86 3.30
CA SER A 139 -16.52 4.24 2.92
C SER A 139 -17.45 4.35 1.71
#